data_c7e008351ea015aeb0ebd19bbaf185b1
#
_entry.id   c7e008351ea015aeb0ebd19bbaf185b1
#
_cell.length_a   1.000
_cell.length_b   1.000
_cell.length_c   1.000
_cell.angle_alpha   90.00
_cell.angle_beta   90.00
_cell.angle_gamma   90.00
#
_symmetry.space_group_name_H-M   'P 1'
#
loop_
_entity.id
_entity.type
_entity.pdbx_description
1 polymer ?
#
loop_
_entity_poly.entity_id
_entity_poly.type
_entity_poly.pdbx_seq_one_letter_code
_entity_poly.pdbx_strand_id
1 'polypeptide(L)'
;MIKIQQRNMKIHKFLLAGAAALVLTGCLGTGDSSTAVSDAASTETVKAEAEEENKSLAAAQEQIPVQTVQVLSMGESLLPSLSDLPEQGENPIPSLLRAGVEHPYVASLQQRLMELGFMDNDEPTQYFGTVTESAVKIFQRQNGLEQDGIAGAETLAAIMSPDAKYYAVSKGTQGEDIKRIQTRLYELGYLAEASQVSGNFGDDTEAAVIKLQEINVLNADGKVGRQTMNLLYSDEIKPNYLSYGEKSDVVLASQQRLKTLGYLTTTPDGAYGDDTVAAVKQFQSRNDLVVDGYLGPSTGAALQSDQAVPNGVTLGDQGEAVTRIQQLLNQYGYLSSSNITGYFGEVTEQAVKNFQKSNGLSADGSVGQQTMNKLAGGGASKSGGSSSGSSSAKGSGVSSLLSIARSKLGKPYVWGAKGANSFDCSGFVYWCLNQAGVRQSYLTSSGWRNVGKYTKITKFNNLQAGDIIVVSGHVGIVSGGGNVIDASSSHGRVVERSLSSWWRNNFICGWRIFG
;
A
#
# COMPACT_ATOMS: atom_id res chain seq x y z
N MET A 1 5.53 36.61 -6.53
CA MET A 1 5.65 35.23 -6.02
C MET A 1 6.65 35.04 -4.86
N ILE A 2 7.45 36.02 -4.48
CA ILE A 2 8.48 35.88 -3.41
C ILE A 2 7.96 36.25 -2.00
N LYS A 3 6.81 36.90 -1.88
CA LYS A 3 6.24 37.33 -0.58
C LYS A 3 5.36 36.30 0.13
N ILE A 4 4.99 35.20 -0.51
CA ILE A 4 4.11 34.15 0.06
C ILE A 4 4.94 33.05 0.76
N GLN A 5 6.17 32.80 0.33
CA GLN A 5 7.04 31.78 0.95
C GLN A 5 7.60 32.17 2.33
N GLN A 6 7.73 33.47 2.63
CA GLN A 6 8.25 33.89 3.93
C GLN A 6 7.22 33.84 5.07
N ARG A 7 5.94 33.71 4.75
CA ARG A 7 4.86 33.64 5.79
C ARG A 7 4.64 32.23 6.33
N ASN A 8 4.94 31.21 5.53
CA ASN A 8 4.79 29.81 5.95
C ASN A 8 5.97 29.28 6.80
N MET A 9 7.12 29.94 6.72
CA MET A 9 8.31 29.52 7.48
C MET A 9 8.31 30.04 8.95
N LYS A 10 7.42 30.98 9.29
CA LYS A 10 7.28 31.46 10.68
C LYS A 10 6.28 30.67 11.52
N ILE A 11 5.39 29.90 10.90
CA ILE A 11 4.39 29.08 11.61
C ILE A 11 4.99 27.76 12.12
N HIS A 12 6.02 27.22 11.44
CA HIS A 12 6.67 25.97 11.85
C HIS A 12 7.64 26.09 13.04
N LYS A 13 8.02 27.30 13.46
CA LYS A 13 8.91 27.49 14.62
C LYS A 13 8.16 27.67 15.94
N PHE A 14 6.86 27.84 15.95
CA PHE A 14 6.06 28.06 17.18
C PHE A 14 5.43 26.78 17.75
N LEU A 15 5.44 25.66 17.03
CA LEU A 15 4.85 24.39 17.48
C LEU A 15 5.82 23.44 18.23
N LEU A 16 7.09 23.81 18.34
CA LEU A 16 8.11 22.97 19.02
C LEU A 16 8.49 23.44 20.45
N ALA A 17 7.88 24.48 20.98
CA ALA A 17 8.20 25.02 22.30
C ALA A 17 7.17 24.67 23.42
N GLY A 18 6.13 23.89 23.10
CA GLY A 18 5.02 23.60 24.02
C GLY A 18 5.02 22.23 24.70
N ALA A 19 6.00 21.36 24.48
CA ALA A 19 5.97 19.98 24.97
C ALA A 19 7.08 19.61 25.98
N ALA A 20 7.63 20.57 26.73
CA ALA A 20 8.70 20.28 27.68
C ALA A 20 8.44 20.89 29.08
N ALA A 21 7.27 20.67 29.66
CA ALA A 21 7.04 21.01 31.08
C ALA A 21 5.88 20.18 31.67
N LEU A 22 6.07 18.87 31.83
CA LEU A 22 5.33 18.09 32.82
C LEU A 22 5.96 16.70 33.00
N VAL A 23 7.05 16.60 33.76
CA VAL A 23 7.36 15.45 34.64
C VAL A 23 8.45 15.90 35.62
N LEU A 24 8.08 16.22 36.84
CA LEU A 24 8.92 16.09 38.02
C LEU A 24 8.09 16.37 39.30
N THR A 25 7.48 15.34 39.85
CA THR A 25 7.14 15.27 41.25
C THR A 25 7.24 13.82 41.72
N GLY A 26 8.16 13.60 42.64
CA GLY A 26 8.09 12.45 43.52
C GLY A 26 9.42 11.77 43.77
N CYS A 27 10.19 12.26 44.75
CA CYS A 27 10.78 11.37 45.75
C CYS A 27 11.22 12.18 47.01
N LEU A 28 10.73 11.74 48.13
CA LEU A 28 11.01 12.16 49.50
C LEU A 28 12.45 11.87 49.91
N GLY A 29 13.02 12.77 50.71
CA GLY A 29 14.26 12.51 51.48
C GLY A 29 14.67 13.67 52.35
N THR A 30 14.34 13.62 53.59
CA THR A 30 14.72 14.27 54.86
C THR A 30 16.06 15.07 54.92
N GLY A 31 16.04 16.24 55.54
CA GLY A 31 17.18 16.78 56.30
C GLY A 31 17.39 18.29 56.26
N ASP A 32 16.90 18.95 57.33
CA ASP A 32 17.39 20.11 58.08
C ASP A 32 17.76 21.47 57.49
N SER A 33 16.99 22.41 57.96
CA SER A 33 17.23 23.75 58.56
C SER A 33 17.94 24.87 57.77
N SER A 34 17.20 25.98 57.82
CA SER A 34 17.58 27.41 57.92
C SER A 34 17.87 28.17 56.65
N THR A 35 17.00 29.01 56.29
CA THR A 35 16.98 30.49 56.25
C THR A 35 15.90 30.97 55.30
N ALA A 36 14.90 31.59 55.89
CA ALA A 36 13.92 32.40 55.17
C ALA A 36 14.59 33.72 54.74
N VAL A 37 14.30 34.17 53.52
CA VAL A 37 13.98 35.57 53.19
C VAL A 37 13.56 35.67 51.72
N SER A 38 12.33 36.21 51.53
CA SER A 38 11.81 36.99 50.40
C SER A 38 11.95 36.46 48.96
N ASP A 39 10.84 35.97 48.41
CA ASP A 39 10.47 36.17 47.01
C ASP A 39 8.94 36.02 46.80
N ALA A 40 8.19 36.95 47.43
CA ALA A 40 6.74 37.06 47.20
C ALA A 40 6.38 38.00 46.03
N ALA A 41 7.37 38.67 45.42
CA ALA A 41 7.11 39.66 44.36
C ALA A 41 7.21 39.14 42.93
N SER A 42 7.85 37.97 42.72
CA SER A 42 8.03 37.41 41.36
C SER A 42 6.91 36.46 40.89
N THR A 43 6.08 35.98 41.81
CA THR A 43 4.98 35.06 41.50
C THR A 43 3.68 35.77 41.10
N GLU A 44 3.46 37.00 41.51
CA GLU A 44 2.27 37.76 41.07
C GLU A 44 2.44 38.33 39.64
N THR A 45 3.65 38.73 39.23
CA THR A 45 3.89 39.25 37.87
C THR A 45 3.76 38.15 36.84
N VAL A 46 4.21 36.94 37.12
CA VAL A 46 4.09 35.79 36.19
C VAL A 46 2.64 35.31 36.08
N LYS A 47 1.84 35.43 37.14
CA LYS A 47 0.40 35.10 37.08
C LYS A 47 -0.39 36.14 36.30
N ALA A 48 -0.06 37.43 36.44
CA ALA A 48 -0.73 38.49 35.70
C ALA A 48 -0.44 38.41 34.20
N GLU A 49 0.80 38.12 33.79
CA GLU A 49 1.16 37.92 32.39
C GLU A 49 0.49 36.68 31.78
N ALA A 50 0.37 35.58 32.52
CA ALA A 50 -0.32 34.36 32.07
C ALA A 50 -1.85 34.53 31.95
N GLU A 51 -2.47 35.37 32.80
CA GLU A 51 -3.90 35.68 32.70
C GLU A 51 -4.21 36.68 31.57
N GLU A 52 -3.32 37.60 31.24
CA GLU A 52 -3.45 38.50 30.09
C GLU A 52 -3.22 37.76 28.76
N GLU A 53 -2.27 36.83 28.70
CA GLU A 53 -2.04 36.00 27.53
C GLU A 53 -3.20 35.04 27.26
N ASN A 54 -3.81 34.45 28.30
CA ASN A 54 -5.01 33.63 28.14
C ASN A 54 -6.26 34.42 27.74
N LYS A 55 -6.40 35.66 28.19
CA LYS A 55 -7.49 36.56 27.74
C LYS A 55 -7.29 36.99 26.30
N SER A 56 -6.05 37.22 25.85
CA SER A 56 -5.71 37.54 24.46
C SER A 56 -5.96 36.37 23.53
N LEU A 57 -5.67 35.14 23.97
CA LEU A 57 -5.96 33.90 23.20
C LEU A 57 -7.47 33.62 23.09
N ALA A 58 -8.25 33.87 24.14
CA ALA A 58 -9.70 33.73 24.12
C ALA A 58 -10.37 34.77 23.18
N ALA A 59 -9.89 36.03 23.22
CA ALA A 59 -10.38 37.08 22.32
C ALA A 59 -9.99 36.87 20.84
N ALA A 60 -8.87 36.19 20.59
CA ALA A 60 -8.46 35.81 19.22
C ALA A 60 -9.26 34.63 18.66
N GLN A 61 -9.85 33.78 19.51
CA GLN A 61 -10.73 32.68 19.08
C GLN A 61 -12.15 33.14 18.73
N GLU A 62 -12.61 34.27 19.27
CA GLU A 62 -13.95 34.82 18.94
C GLU A 62 -13.99 35.62 17.61
N GLN A 63 -12.86 35.91 16.98
CA GLN A 63 -12.80 36.68 15.72
C GLN A 63 -12.40 35.87 14.49
N ILE A 64 -12.33 34.55 14.55
CA ILE A 64 -12.26 33.73 13.36
C ILE A 64 -13.69 33.55 12.85
N PRO A 65 -14.08 34.13 11.71
CA PRO A 65 -15.36 33.79 11.12
C PRO A 65 -15.30 32.29 10.84
N VAL A 66 -16.21 31.54 11.43
CA VAL A 66 -16.51 30.18 11.02
C VAL A 66 -16.91 30.29 9.55
N GLN A 67 -15.94 30.21 8.65
CA GLN A 67 -16.24 29.81 7.30
C GLN A 67 -16.81 28.42 7.45
N THR A 68 -18.11 28.34 7.38
CA THR A 68 -18.85 27.13 7.10
C THR A 68 -18.11 26.54 5.90
N VAL A 69 -17.28 25.53 6.13
CA VAL A 69 -16.86 24.65 5.07
C VAL A 69 -18.19 24.11 4.58
N GLN A 70 -18.69 24.69 3.50
CA GLN A 70 -19.68 24.00 2.69
C GLN A 70 -18.98 22.70 2.33
N VAL A 71 -19.27 21.65 3.11
CA VAL A 71 -19.22 20.31 2.61
C VAL A 71 -20.04 20.41 1.33
N LEU A 72 -19.35 20.53 0.20
CA LEU A 72 -19.97 20.25 -1.08
C LEU A 72 -20.67 18.93 -0.85
N SER A 73 -21.97 18.97 -0.65
CA SER A 73 -22.83 17.83 -0.73
C SER A 73 -22.53 17.25 -2.11
N MET A 74 -21.66 16.28 -2.14
CA MET A 74 -21.56 15.38 -3.27
C MET A 74 -22.98 14.87 -3.44
N GLY A 75 -23.55 15.20 -4.59
CA GLY A 75 -24.93 15.15 -4.96
C GLY A 75 -25.73 14.12 -4.19
N GLU A 76 -26.95 14.49 -3.85
CA GLU A 76 -27.96 13.59 -3.34
C GLU A 76 -27.75 12.24 -4.02
N SER A 77 -27.24 11.29 -3.24
CA SER A 77 -27.22 9.89 -3.66
C SER A 77 -28.66 9.61 -4.01
N LEU A 78 -28.94 9.46 -5.29
CA LEU A 78 -30.21 8.89 -5.75
C LEU A 78 -30.21 7.45 -5.22
N LEU A 79 -30.50 7.32 -3.93
CA LEU A 79 -30.86 6.04 -3.36
C LEU A 79 -32.13 5.63 -4.11
N PRO A 80 -32.13 4.54 -4.87
CA PRO A 80 -33.39 4.00 -5.31
C PRO A 80 -34.19 3.76 -4.03
N SER A 81 -35.28 4.50 -3.85
CA SER A 81 -36.22 4.21 -2.78
C SER A 81 -36.77 2.81 -3.03
N LEU A 82 -37.33 2.16 -2.00
CA LEU A 82 -38.04 0.88 -2.21
C LEU A 82 -39.13 0.99 -3.30
N SER A 83 -39.58 2.23 -3.62
CA SER A 83 -40.50 2.57 -4.70
C SER A 83 -39.83 2.63 -6.08
N ASP A 84 -38.50 2.75 -6.17
CA ASP A 84 -37.73 2.74 -7.42
C ASP A 84 -37.21 1.34 -7.79
N LEU A 85 -37.54 0.34 -6.97
CA LEU A 85 -37.42 -1.07 -7.37
C LEU A 85 -38.35 -1.30 -8.55
N PRO A 86 -37.90 -1.97 -9.63
CA PRO A 86 -38.77 -2.25 -10.76
C PRO A 86 -40.07 -2.85 -10.23
N GLU A 87 -41.20 -2.15 -10.54
CA GLU A 87 -42.52 -2.67 -10.22
C GLU A 87 -42.59 -4.15 -10.62
N GLN A 88 -43.25 -4.97 -9.80
CA GLN A 88 -43.39 -6.43 -9.93
C GLN A 88 -43.80 -6.87 -11.34
N GLY A 89 -42.95 -6.66 -12.33
CA GLY A 89 -43.06 -7.09 -13.70
C GLY A 89 -41.94 -8.06 -14.01
N GLU A 90 -42.28 -9.33 -14.13
CA GLU A 90 -41.53 -10.44 -14.72
C GLU A 90 -40.43 -11.14 -13.90
N ASN A 91 -39.82 -10.54 -12.85
CA ASN A 91 -38.86 -11.25 -11.98
C ASN A 91 -39.11 -10.90 -10.51
N PRO A 92 -39.94 -11.64 -9.79
CA PRO A 92 -40.14 -11.45 -8.35
C PRO A 92 -38.79 -11.65 -7.65
N ILE A 93 -38.48 -10.79 -6.65
CA ILE A 93 -37.29 -10.94 -5.82
C ILE A 93 -37.25 -12.37 -5.31
N PRO A 94 -36.22 -13.17 -5.58
CA PRO A 94 -36.14 -14.52 -5.06
C PRO A 94 -36.23 -14.45 -3.54
N SER A 95 -36.99 -15.35 -2.94
CA SER A 95 -37.13 -15.45 -1.49
C SER A 95 -35.77 -15.61 -0.79
N LEU A 96 -34.76 -16.08 -1.53
CA LEU A 96 -33.38 -16.32 -1.04
C LEU A 96 -32.38 -16.01 -2.14
N LEU A 97 -31.46 -15.02 -1.90
CA LEU A 97 -30.27 -14.81 -2.69
C LEU A 97 -29.08 -15.42 -1.96
N ARG A 98 -28.38 -16.33 -2.61
CA ARG A 98 -27.22 -17.08 -2.06
C ARG A 98 -26.17 -17.36 -3.11
N ALA A 99 -25.00 -17.83 -2.69
CA ALA A 99 -23.91 -18.19 -3.61
C ALA A 99 -24.40 -19.11 -4.74
N GLY A 100 -24.01 -18.74 -5.96
CA GLY A 100 -24.39 -19.44 -7.19
C GLY A 100 -25.66 -18.93 -7.88
N VAL A 101 -26.44 -18.05 -7.25
CA VAL A 101 -27.65 -17.45 -7.85
C VAL A 101 -27.25 -16.34 -8.82
N GLU A 102 -27.87 -16.31 -10.00
CA GLU A 102 -27.80 -15.21 -10.96
C GLU A 102 -29.18 -14.54 -11.05
N HIS A 103 -29.24 -13.25 -10.68
CA HIS A 103 -30.49 -12.49 -10.66
C HIS A 103 -30.22 -10.98 -10.72
N PRO A 104 -31.01 -10.17 -11.44
CA PRO A 104 -30.81 -8.73 -11.55
C PRO A 104 -30.72 -8.00 -10.19
N TYR A 105 -31.46 -8.43 -9.18
CA TYR A 105 -31.44 -7.84 -7.84
C TYR A 105 -30.11 -8.02 -7.11
N VAL A 106 -29.26 -8.97 -7.52
CA VAL A 106 -27.91 -9.14 -6.94
C VAL A 106 -27.05 -7.93 -7.20
N ALA A 107 -27.18 -7.27 -8.37
CA ALA A 107 -26.44 -6.07 -8.67
C ALA A 107 -26.79 -4.92 -7.69
N SER A 108 -28.07 -4.72 -7.37
CA SER A 108 -28.52 -3.73 -6.38
C SER A 108 -28.02 -4.08 -4.98
N LEU A 109 -28.04 -5.35 -4.61
CA LEU A 109 -27.49 -5.83 -3.33
C LEU A 109 -25.99 -5.56 -3.23
N GLN A 110 -25.21 -5.89 -4.25
CA GLN A 110 -23.76 -5.63 -4.29
C GLN A 110 -23.49 -4.12 -4.22
N GLN A 111 -24.22 -3.31 -4.98
CA GLN A 111 -24.09 -1.86 -4.94
C GLN A 111 -24.31 -1.34 -3.51
N ARG A 112 -25.35 -1.81 -2.84
CA ARG A 112 -25.64 -1.38 -1.46
C ARG A 112 -24.58 -1.84 -0.46
N LEU A 113 -24.07 -3.06 -0.58
CA LEU A 113 -23.00 -3.58 0.26
C LEU A 113 -21.68 -2.78 0.07
N MET A 114 -21.38 -2.33 -1.16
CA MET A 114 -20.25 -1.44 -1.47
C MET A 114 -20.43 -0.06 -0.82
N GLU A 115 -21.62 0.53 -0.93
CA GLU A 115 -21.93 1.83 -0.30
C GLU A 115 -21.79 1.78 1.23
N LEU A 116 -22.21 0.67 1.85
CA LEU A 116 -22.12 0.44 3.28
C LEU A 116 -20.69 0.03 3.73
N GLY A 117 -19.78 -0.28 2.78
CA GLY A 117 -18.39 -0.64 3.07
C GLY A 117 -18.16 -2.11 3.39
N PHE A 118 -19.12 -3.00 3.11
CA PHE A 118 -18.96 -4.45 3.28
C PHE A 118 -18.33 -5.13 2.07
N MET A 119 -18.29 -4.46 0.92
CA MET A 119 -17.60 -4.88 -0.31
C MET A 119 -16.74 -3.76 -0.86
N ASP A 120 -15.68 -4.13 -1.59
CA ASP A 120 -14.89 -3.17 -2.36
C ASP A 120 -15.71 -2.61 -3.53
N ASN A 121 -15.43 -1.33 -3.86
CA ASN A 121 -16.08 -0.69 -4.99
C ASN A 121 -15.65 -1.34 -6.31
N ASP A 122 -16.63 -1.83 -7.06
CA ASP A 122 -16.46 -2.51 -8.34
C ASP A 122 -17.74 -2.36 -9.17
N GLU A 123 -17.73 -2.80 -10.44
CA GLU A 123 -18.92 -2.91 -11.26
C GLU A 123 -19.84 -4.01 -10.72
N PRO A 124 -21.07 -3.70 -10.26
CA PRO A 124 -21.99 -4.71 -9.78
C PRO A 124 -22.36 -5.73 -10.86
N THR A 125 -22.57 -6.98 -10.46
CA THR A 125 -22.94 -8.08 -11.35
C THR A 125 -24.26 -8.70 -10.90
N GLN A 126 -24.89 -9.47 -11.77
CA GLN A 126 -26.09 -10.24 -11.42
C GLN A 126 -25.76 -11.58 -10.72
N TYR A 127 -24.47 -11.90 -10.55
CA TYR A 127 -24.02 -13.16 -9.97
C TYR A 127 -23.69 -13.01 -8.48
N PHE A 128 -24.36 -13.79 -7.63
CA PHE A 128 -24.06 -13.87 -6.20
C PHE A 128 -22.87 -14.82 -5.98
N GLY A 129 -21.67 -14.26 -6.00
CA GLY A 129 -20.42 -14.99 -5.80
C GLY A 129 -20.03 -15.13 -4.33
N THR A 130 -18.89 -15.79 -4.09
CA THR A 130 -18.35 -16.02 -2.73
C THR A 130 -17.96 -14.72 -2.00
N VAL A 131 -17.57 -13.68 -2.73
CA VAL A 131 -17.28 -12.36 -2.13
C VAL A 131 -18.55 -11.69 -1.64
N THR A 132 -19.64 -11.78 -2.43
CA THR A 132 -20.96 -11.28 -2.02
C THR A 132 -21.49 -12.06 -0.80
N GLU A 133 -21.33 -13.38 -0.79
CA GLU A 133 -21.67 -14.23 0.37
C GLU A 133 -20.91 -13.80 1.63
N SER A 134 -19.60 -13.58 1.51
CA SER A 134 -18.77 -13.12 2.62
C SER A 134 -19.22 -11.75 3.14
N ALA A 135 -19.52 -10.81 2.24
CA ALA A 135 -20.03 -9.49 2.60
C ALA A 135 -21.37 -9.57 3.34
N VAL A 136 -22.29 -10.42 2.88
CA VAL A 136 -23.57 -10.68 3.55
C VAL A 136 -23.34 -11.26 4.95
N LYS A 137 -22.45 -12.25 5.12
CA LYS A 137 -22.09 -12.81 6.44
C LYS A 137 -21.55 -11.75 7.40
N ILE A 138 -20.67 -10.86 6.92
CA ILE A 138 -20.12 -9.77 7.73
C ILE A 138 -21.23 -8.78 8.13
N PHE A 139 -22.13 -8.44 7.20
CA PHE A 139 -23.28 -7.59 7.48
C PHE A 139 -24.21 -8.23 8.52
N GLN A 140 -24.55 -9.50 8.35
CA GLN A 140 -25.37 -10.29 9.29
C GLN A 140 -24.74 -10.29 10.69
N ARG A 141 -23.43 -10.57 10.79
CA ARG A 141 -22.68 -10.52 12.06
C ARG A 141 -22.86 -9.17 12.75
N GLN A 142 -22.66 -8.07 12.04
CA GLN A 142 -22.72 -6.73 12.61
C GLN A 142 -24.12 -6.33 13.05
N ASN A 143 -25.16 -6.89 12.43
CA ASN A 143 -26.56 -6.59 12.72
C ASN A 143 -27.25 -7.65 13.60
N GLY A 144 -26.50 -8.64 14.10
CA GLY A 144 -27.06 -9.68 15.00
C GLY A 144 -28.00 -10.65 14.29
N LEU A 145 -27.89 -10.78 12.95
CA LEU A 145 -28.63 -11.73 12.14
C LEU A 145 -27.89 -13.09 12.07
N GLU A 146 -28.57 -14.13 11.64
CA GLU A 146 -27.97 -15.43 11.38
C GLU A 146 -26.89 -15.29 10.28
N GLN A 147 -25.66 -15.73 10.56
CA GLN A 147 -24.50 -15.55 9.68
C GLN A 147 -24.39 -16.68 8.65
N ASP A 148 -25.44 -16.95 7.92
CA ASP A 148 -25.52 -18.02 6.91
C ASP A 148 -25.01 -17.58 5.53
N GLY A 149 -24.87 -16.25 5.29
CA GLY A 149 -24.48 -15.67 4.01
C GLY A 149 -25.60 -15.66 2.98
N ILE A 150 -26.83 -15.94 3.42
CA ILE A 150 -28.03 -15.92 2.59
C ILE A 150 -28.74 -14.58 2.78
N ALA A 151 -28.95 -13.85 1.70
CA ALA A 151 -29.76 -12.64 1.74
C ALA A 151 -31.24 -13.01 1.59
N GLY A 152 -31.82 -13.48 2.68
CA GLY A 152 -33.27 -13.70 2.81
C GLY A 152 -34.02 -12.40 3.10
N ALA A 153 -35.33 -12.46 3.27
CA ALA A 153 -36.21 -11.29 3.42
C ALA A 153 -35.75 -10.34 4.55
N GLU A 154 -35.39 -10.87 5.71
CA GLU A 154 -34.94 -10.09 6.87
C GLU A 154 -33.59 -9.41 6.57
N THR A 155 -32.62 -10.15 6.04
CA THR A 155 -31.29 -9.63 5.67
C THR A 155 -31.40 -8.56 4.57
N LEU A 156 -32.22 -8.80 3.54
CA LEU A 156 -32.44 -7.82 2.47
C LEU A 156 -33.11 -6.55 3.00
N ALA A 157 -34.13 -6.66 3.84
CA ALA A 157 -34.79 -5.51 4.45
C ALA A 157 -33.79 -4.68 5.28
N ALA A 158 -32.91 -5.34 6.05
CA ALA A 158 -31.89 -4.67 6.85
C ALA A 158 -30.83 -3.98 5.98
N ILE A 159 -30.33 -4.62 4.91
CA ILE A 159 -29.32 -4.05 3.99
C ILE A 159 -29.89 -2.85 3.25
N MET A 160 -31.12 -2.94 2.75
CA MET A 160 -31.77 -1.89 1.96
C MET A 160 -32.37 -0.77 2.80
N SER A 161 -32.40 -0.92 4.14
CA SER A 161 -32.88 0.13 5.04
C SER A 161 -32.08 1.43 4.88
N PRO A 162 -32.71 2.61 4.90
CA PRO A 162 -32.01 3.88 5.03
C PRO A 162 -31.15 3.99 6.29
N ASP A 163 -31.56 3.28 7.36
CA ASP A 163 -30.87 3.22 8.65
C ASP A 163 -29.81 2.12 8.74
N ALA A 164 -29.51 1.44 7.63
CA ALA A 164 -28.48 0.39 7.58
C ALA A 164 -27.12 0.94 8.02
N LYS A 165 -26.50 0.23 8.97
CA LYS A 165 -25.21 0.66 9.55
C LYS A 165 -24.08 0.40 8.59
N TYR A 166 -23.19 1.39 8.48
CA TYR A 166 -21.92 1.21 7.79
C TYR A 166 -21.04 0.18 8.48
N TYR A 167 -20.17 -0.48 7.71
CA TYR A 167 -19.17 -1.40 8.25
C TYR A 167 -18.38 -0.75 9.37
N ALA A 168 -18.32 -1.42 10.51
CA ALA A 168 -17.49 -1.05 11.65
C ALA A 168 -17.17 -2.29 12.49
N VAL A 169 -15.92 -2.37 12.95
CA VAL A 169 -15.45 -3.46 13.83
C VAL A 169 -14.65 -2.90 14.99
N SER A 170 -14.68 -3.62 16.10
CA SER A 170 -14.00 -3.27 17.34
C SER A 170 -13.63 -4.54 18.12
N LYS A 171 -13.01 -4.34 19.28
CA LYS A 171 -12.63 -5.43 20.19
C LYS A 171 -13.76 -6.44 20.42
N GLY A 172 -13.42 -7.70 20.39
CA GLY A 172 -14.34 -8.84 20.48
C GLY A 172 -14.85 -9.34 19.13
N THR A 173 -14.66 -8.59 18.04
CA THR A 173 -15.04 -9.04 16.69
C THR A 173 -14.07 -10.10 16.18
N GLN A 174 -14.60 -11.12 15.48
CA GLN A 174 -13.79 -12.18 14.86
C GLN A 174 -14.19 -12.38 13.40
N GLY A 175 -13.22 -12.74 12.54
CA GLY A 175 -13.48 -13.06 11.15
C GLY A 175 -12.26 -12.86 10.23
N GLU A 176 -12.41 -13.26 8.98
CA GLU A 176 -11.39 -13.07 7.95
C GLU A 176 -11.18 -11.59 7.59
N ASP A 177 -12.20 -10.76 7.75
CA ASP A 177 -12.09 -9.30 7.61
C ASP A 177 -11.20 -8.70 8.71
N ILE A 178 -11.28 -9.21 9.95
CA ILE A 178 -10.38 -8.81 11.04
C ILE A 178 -8.94 -9.21 10.72
N LYS A 179 -8.74 -10.42 10.23
CA LYS A 179 -7.42 -10.91 9.84
C LYS A 179 -6.79 -10.03 8.73
N ARG A 180 -7.60 -9.56 7.77
CA ARG A 180 -7.14 -8.62 6.72
C ARG A 180 -6.73 -7.26 7.30
N ILE A 181 -7.53 -6.71 8.22
CA ILE A 181 -7.19 -5.48 8.94
C ILE A 181 -5.88 -5.66 9.71
N GLN A 182 -5.72 -6.74 10.45
CA GLN A 182 -4.51 -7.08 11.18
C GLN A 182 -3.30 -7.24 10.27
N THR A 183 -3.46 -7.91 9.12
CA THR A 183 -2.40 -8.03 8.12
C THR A 183 -1.93 -6.64 7.68
N ARG A 184 -2.87 -5.73 7.40
CA ARG A 184 -2.53 -4.37 6.99
C ARG A 184 -1.89 -3.57 8.13
N LEU A 185 -2.37 -3.70 9.36
CA LEU A 185 -1.75 -3.10 10.54
C LEU A 185 -0.31 -3.62 10.75
N TYR A 186 -0.09 -4.91 10.54
CA TYR A 186 1.24 -5.52 10.60
C TYR A 186 2.14 -4.98 9.47
N GLU A 187 1.68 -4.95 8.23
CA GLU A 187 2.42 -4.37 7.09
C GLU A 187 2.84 -2.92 7.36
N LEU A 188 1.99 -2.15 8.06
CA LEU A 188 2.22 -0.76 8.41
C LEU A 188 3.00 -0.57 9.74
N GLY A 189 3.39 -1.66 10.41
CA GLY A 189 4.17 -1.62 11.65
C GLY A 189 3.40 -1.22 12.90
N TYR A 190 2.07 -1.24 12.86
CA TYR A 190 1.25 -1.01 14.05
C TYR A 190 1.10 -2.29 14.89
N LEU A 191 1.17 -3.48 14.29
CA LEU A 191 1.39 -4.76 14.96
C LEU A 191 2.85 -5.17 14.80
N ALA A 192 3.46 -5.68 15.87
CA ALA A 192 4.88 -5.99 15.90
C ALA A 192 5.19 -7.37 15.30
N GLU A 193 4.29 -8.33 15.44
CA GLU A 193 4.52 -9.72 15.09
C GLU A 193 3.42 -10.31 14.19
N ALA A 194 3.83 -11.16 13.24
CA ALA A 194 2.90 -11.86 12.37
C ALA A 194 1.93 -12.79 13.14
N SER A 195 2.31 -13.27 14.32
CA SER A 195 1.47 -14.08 15.21
C SER A 195 0.21 -13.35 15.71
N GLN A 196 0.24 -11.99 15.71
CA GLN A 196 -0.89 -11.15 16.10
C GLN A 196 -1.97 -11.06 14.99
N VAL A 197 -1.70 -11.58 13.80
CA VAL A 197 -2.66 -11.70 12.69
C VAL A 197 -3.51 -12.95 12.89
N SER A 198 -4.37 -12.92 13.89
CA SER A 198 -5.13 -14.07 14.38
C SER A 198 -6.57 -14.17 13.83
N GLY A 199 -7.11 -13.07 13.29
CA GLY A 199 -8.53 -12.94 12.96
C GLY A 199 -9.43 -12.63 14.17
N ASN A 200 -8.84 -12.39 15.35
CA ASN A 200 -9.55 -11.97 16.55
C ASN A 200 -9.14 -10.54 16.92
N PHE A 201 -10.09 -9.62 16.95
CA PHE A 201 -9.86 -8.23 17.36
C PHE A 201 -9.70 -8.17 18.90
N GLY A 202 -8.49 -8.47 19.37
CA GLY A 202 -8.10 -8.45 20.78
C GLY A 202 -7.49 -7.10 21.21
N ASP A 203 -6.87 -7.10 22.41
CA ASP A 203 -6.22 -5.93 22.98
C ASP A 203 -5.11 -5.38 22.09
N ASP A 204 -4.27 -6.24 21.52
CA ASP A 204 -3.19 -5.82 20.63
C ASP A 204 -3.72 -5.11 19.38
N THR A 205 -4.82 -5.60 18.81
CA THR A 205 -5.45 -5.00 17.62
C THR A 205 -6.07 -3.65 17.97
N GLU A 206 -6.76 -3.55 19.11
CA GLU A 206 -7.33 -2.30 19.61
C GLU A 206 -6.24 -1.24 19.83
N ALA A 207 -5.15 -1.61 20.52
CA ALA A 207 -4.01 -0.72 20.75
C ALA A 207 -3.34 -0.28 19.43
N ALA A 208 -3.19 -1.20 18.47
CA ALA A 208 -2.66 -0.88 17.15
C ALA A 208 -3.55 0.10 16.38
N VAL A 209 -4.87 -0.05 16.45
CA VAL A 209 -5.84 0.86 15.82
C VAL A 209 -5.82 2.22 16.49
N ILE A 210 -5.82 2.30 17.83
CA ILE A 210 -5.68 3.56 18.55
C ILE A 210 -4.41 4.31 18.11
N LYS A 211 -3.27 3.62 18.11
CA LYS A 211 -2.00 4.20 17.66
C LYS A 211 -2.03 4.68 16.21
N LEU A 212 -2.66 3.91 15.31
CA LEU A 212 -2.86 4.33 13.93
C LEU A 212 -3.68 5.62 13.86
N GLN A 213 -4.78 5.67 14.61
CA GLN A 213 -5.67 6.83 14.65
C GLN A 213 -4.94 8.07 15.18
N GLU A 214 -4.17 7.95 16.26
CA GLU A 214 -3.37 9.04 16.85
C GLU A 214 -2.34 9.59 15.87
N ILE A 215 -1.52 8.71 15.25
CA ILE A 215 -0.46 9.09 14.29
C ILE A 215 -1.05 9.80 13.06
N ASN A 216 -2.27 9.42 12.68
CA ASN A 216 -2.94 9.94 11.49
C ASN A 216 -4.03 11.00 11.80
N VAL A 217 -4.05 11.50 13.05
CA VAL A 217 -4.95 12.60 13.46
C VAL A 217 -6.44 12.26 13.26
N LEU A 218 -6.81 11.02 13.54
CA LEU A 218 -8.20 10.57 13.64
C LEU A 218 -8.64 10.54 15.11
N ASN A 219 -9.96 10.40 15.33
CA ASN A 219 -10.47 10.10 16.67
C ASN A 219 -9.97 8.71 17.11
N ALA A 220 -9.19 8.67 18.20
CA ALA A 220 -8.56 7.45 18.70
C ALA A 220 -9.53 6.63 19.57
N ASP A 221 -10.59 6.09 18.97
CA ASP A 221 -11.62 5.29 19.64
C ASP A 221 -11.37 3.77 19.61
N GLY A 222 -10.29 3.34 18.95
CA GLY A 222 -9.93 1.93 18.81
C GLY A 222 -10.85 1.12 17.89
N LYS A 223 -11.74 1.78 17.15
CA LYS A 223 -12.68 1.14 16.22
C LYS A 223 -12.25 1.35 14.77
N VAL A 224 -12.45 0.34 13.97
CA VAL A 224 -12.23 0.46 12.52
C VAL A 224 -13.58 0.68 11.85
N GLY A 225 -13.98 1.96 11.77
CA GLY A 225 -15.12 2.41 10.99
C GLY A 225 -14.69 2.93 9.62
N ARG A 226 -15.62 3.55 8.88
CA ARG A 226 -15.39 4.00 7.50
C ARG A 226 -14.16 4.91 7.34
N GLN A 227 -13.95 5.86 8.25
CA GLN A 227 -12.79 6.76 8.15
C GLN A 227 -11.47 6.02 8.35
N THR A 228 -11.38 5.20 9.41
CA THR A 228 -10.19 4.39 9.68
C THR A 228 -9.93 3.40 8.55
N MET A 229 -10.98 2.78 8.00
CA MET A 229 -10.86 1.84 6.88
C MET A 229 -10.34 2.52 5.61
N ASN A 230 -10.92 3.67 5.25
CA ASN A 230 -10.48 4.44 4.09
C ASN A 230 -9.01 4.85 4.21
N LEU A 231 -8.59 5.31 5.40
CA LEU A 231 -7.22 5.68 5.67
C LEU A 231 -6.27 4.48 5.64
N LEU A 232 -6.64 3.37 6.29
CA LEU A 232 -5.84 2.14 6.39
C LEU A 232 -5.40 1.62 5.01
N TYR A 233 -6.25 1.80 4.00
CA TYR A 233 -5.98 1.38 2.62
C TYR A 233 -5.68 2.54 1.67
N SER A 234 -5.45 3.75 2.17
CA SER A 234 -4.98 4.89 1.38
C SER A 234 -3.44 4.95 1.34
N ASP A 235 -2.89 5.71 0.38
CA ASP A 235 -1.45 6.01 0.35
C ASP A 235 -1.08 7.22 1.22
N GLU A 236 -2.07 7.86 1.85
CA GLU A 236 -1.88 8.96 2.79
C GLU A 236 -1.59 8.45 4.21
N ILE A 237 -1.78 7.14 4.46
CA ILE A 237 -1.52 6.51 5.75
C ILE A 237 -0.06 6.73 6.16
N LYS A 238 0.15 7.25 7.35
CA LYS A 238 1.48 7.31 7.97
C LYS A 238 1.76 5.95 8.63
N PRO A 239 2.76 5.21 8.17
CA PRO A 239 3.13 3.95 8.82
C PRO A 239 3.82 4.21 10.16
N ASN A 240 3.82 3.19 11.02
CA ASN A 240 4.56 3.19 12.29
C ASN A 240 5.90 2.47 12.09
N TYR A 241 6.72 2.96 11.17
CA TYR A 241 8.02 2.39 10.83
C TYR A 241 9.16 3.33 11.18
N LEU A 242 10.37 2.76 11.18
CA LEU A 242 11.57 3.57 11.04
C LEU A 242 11.59 4.21 9.65
N SER A 243 11.69 5.52 9.63
CA SER A 243 11.55 6.33 8.43
C SER A 243 12.53 7.50 8.43
N TYR A 244 12.58 8.22 7.33
CA TYR A 244 13.43 9.41 7.18
C TYR A 244 13.30 10.39 8.36
N GLY A 245 14.45 10.80 8.89
CA GLY A 245 14.56 11.74 10.00
C GLY A 245 14.66 11.09 11.38
N GLU A 246 14.39 9.79 11.52
CA GLU A 246 14.57 9.09 12.80
C GLU A 246 16.05 8.85 13.12
N LYS A 247 16.36 8.82 14.44
CA LYS A 247 17.68 8.50 14.96
C LYS A 247 17.58 7.57 16.15
N SER A 248 18.15 6.36 16.03
CA SER A 248 18.11 5.36 17.10
C SER A 248 19.16 4.25 16.89
N ASP A 249 19.38 3.46 17.95
CA ASP A 249 20.23 2.26 17.88
C ASP A 249 19.65 1.20 16.92
N VAL A 250 18.32 1.15 16.76
CA VAL A 250 17.67 0.23 15.82
C VAL A 250 17.96 0.65 14.38
N VAL A 251 17.98 1.94 14.08
CA VAL A 251 18.43 2.45 12.78
C VAL A 251 19.90 2.09 12.56
N LEU A 252 20.76 2.30 13.56
CA LEU A 252 22.19 1.96 13.47
C LEU A 252 22.40 0.46 13.17
N ALA A 253 21.74 -0.43 13.89
CA ALA A 253 21.82 -1.87 13.66
C ALA A 253 21.34 -2.26 12.25
N SER A 254 20.26 -1.64 11.78
CA SER A 254 19.73 -1.86 10.43
C SER A 254 20.68 -1.37 9.34
N GLN A 255 21.29 -0.20 9.53
CA GLN A 255 22.33 0.33 8.65
C GLN A 255 23.57 -0.58 8.59
N GLN A 256 24.01 -1.11 9.73
CA GLN A 256 25.12 -2.06 9.80
C GLN A 256 24.80 -3.34 9.01
N ARG A 257 23.59 -3.85 9.13
CA ARG A 257 23.14 -5.02 8.36
C ARG A 257 23.01 -4.71 6.87
N LEU A 258 22.44 -3.57 6.48
CA LEU A 258 22.39 -3.11 5.08
C LEU A 258 23.81 -2.95 4.50
N LYS A 259 24.75 -2.46 5.28
CA LYS A 259 26.16 -2.35 4.88
C LYS A 259 26.79 -3.73 4.68
N THR A 260 26.56 -4.67 5.62
CA THR A 260 27.03 -6.05 5.50
C THR A 260 26.48 -6.74 4.24
N LEU A 261 25.24 -6.43 3.88
CA LEU A 261 24.60 -6.95 2.66
C LEU A 261 24.98 -6.17 1.40
N GLY A 262 25.77 -5.11 1.51
CA GLY A 262 26.27 -4.31 0.37
C GLY A 262 25.28 -3.27 -0.16
N TYR A 263 24.18 -2.97 0.55
CA TYR A 263 23.21 -1.95 0.13
C TYR A 263 23.57 -0.54 0.59
N LEU A 264 24.23 -0.39 1.76
CA LEU A 264 24.66 0.88 2.29
C LEU A 264 26.17 1.05 2.07
N THR A 265 26.57 2.11 1.39
CA THR A 265 27.99 2.43 1.12
C THR A 265 28.57 3.38 2.16
N THR A 266 27.74 4.22 2.76
CA THR A 266 28.13 5.19 3.80
C THR A 266 28.45 4.50 5.14
N THR A 267 28.99 5.26 6.08
CA THR A 267 29.22 4.79 7.45
C THR A 267 27.90 4.83 8.22
N PRO A 268 27.46 3.70 8.84
CA PRO A 268 26.31 3.68 9.71
C PRO A 268 26.43 4.71 10.85
N ASP A 269 25.47 5.60 10.99
CA ASP A 269 25.48 6.73 11.93
C ASP A 269 24.27 6.76 12.87
N GLY A 270 23.33 5.81 12.67
CA GLY A 270 22.09 5.71 13.42
C GLY A 270 21.03 6.73 13.01
N ALA A 271 21.27 7.57 11.98
CA ALA A 271 20.30 8.51 11.46
C ALA A 271 19.70 7.99 10.13
N TYR A 272 18.36 7.94 10.04
CA TYR A 272 17.67 7.48 8.84
C TYR A 272 17.65 8.61 7.79
N GLY A 273 18.74 8.76 7.05
CA GLY A 273 18.91 9.77 6.00
C GLY A 273 18.54 9.25 4.60
N ASP A 274 18.79 10.08 3.57
CA ASP A 274 18.51 9.75 2.17
C ASP A 274 19.26 8.49 1.69
N ASP A 275 20.48 8.29 2.16
CA ASP A 275 21.30 7.11 1.88
C ASP A 275 20.68 5.83 2.45
N THR A 276 20.14 5.89 3.67
CA THR A 276 19.43 4.78 4.31
C THR A 276 18.12 4.47 3.56
N VAL A 277 17.34 5.49 3.19
CA VAL A 277 16.14 5.33 2.35
C VAL A 277 16.48 4.64 1.03
N ALA A 278 17.56 5.09 0.36
CA ALA A 278 18.00 4.51 -0.91
C ALA A 278 18.44 3.04 -0.74
N ALA A 279 19.19 2.74 0.31
CA ALA A 279 19.64 1.38 0.64
C ALA A 279 18.47 0.44 0.95
N VAL A 280 17.49 0.91 1.74
CA VAL A 280 16.28 0.14 2.06
C VAL A 280 15.44 -0.12 0.81
N LYS A 281 15.23 0.86 -0.08
CA LYS A 281 14.53 0.67 -1.35
C LYS A 281 15.21 -0.37 -2.24
N GLN A 282 16.53 -0.35 -2.33
CA GLN A 282 17.27 -1.36 -3.08
C GLN A 282 17.13 -2.75 -2.45
N PHE A 283 17.24 -2.85 -1.12
CA PHE A 283 17.02 -4.09 -0.38
C PHE A 283 15.61 -4.64 -0.63
N GLN A 284 14.59 -3.81 -0.48
CA GLN A 284 13.19 -4.18 -0.72
C GLN A 284 12.99 -4.71 -2.14
N SER A 285 13.52 -4.00 -3.14
CA SER A 285 13.41 -4.39 -4.55
C SER A 285 14.01 -5.76 -4.85
N ARG A 286 15.12 -6.12 -4.17
CA ARG A 286 15.80 -7.40 -4.40
C ARG A 286 15.25 -8.56 -3.59
N ASN A 287 14.51 -8.26 -2.53
CA ASN A 287 13.91 -9.27 -1.65
C ASN A 287 12.40 -9.41 -1.86
N ASP A 288 11.86 -8.96 -3.02
CA ASP A 288 10.45 -9.03 -3.42
C ASP A 288 9.49 -8.39 -2.39
N LEU A 289 9.97 -7.33 -1.71
CA LEU A 289 9.20 -6.55 -0.76
C LEU A 289 8.58 -5.32 -1.42
N VAL A 290 7.63 -4.68 -0.74
CA VAL A 290 7.10 -3.38 -1.14
C VAL A 290 8.23 -2.34 -1.10
N VAL A 291 8.48 -1.65 -2.23
CA VAL A 291 9.58 -0.68 -2.37
C VAL A 291 9.08 0.70 -1.97
N ASP A 292 8.99 0.95 -0.67
CA ASP A 292 8.50 2.21 -0.09
C ASP A 292 9.62 3.02 0.61
N GLY A 293 10.73 2.37 0.97
CA GLY A 293 11.85 2.98 1.67
C GLY A 293 11.64 3.10 3.18
N TYR A 294 10.66 2.38 3.74
CA TYR A 294 10.44 2.27 5.17
C TYR A 294 10.97 0.93 5.70
N LEU A 295 11.53 0.96 6.91
CA LEU A 295 11.97 -0.25 7.58
C LEU A 295 10.84 -0.77 8.50
N GLY A 296 9.79 -1.28 7.87
CA GLY A 296 8.67 -1.92 8.55
C GLY A 296 8.96 -3.36 8.97
N PRO A 297 8.01 -4.04 9.67
CA PRO A 297 8.20 -5.40 10.18
C PRO A 297 8.62 -6.41 9.11
N SER A 298 7.99 -6.38 7.94
CA SER A 298 8.33 -7.28 6.83
C SER A 298 9.75 -7.03 6.30
N THR A 299 10.12 -5.75 6.14
CA THR A 299 11.47 -5.37 5.70
C THR A 299 12.49 -5.69 6.78
N GLY A 300 12.20 -5.41 8.05
CA GLY A 300 13.07 -5.72 9.19
C GLY A 300 13.29 -7.23 9.36
N ALA A 301 12.23 -8.03 9.29
CA ALA A 301 12.31 -9.48 9.36
C ALA A 301 13.14 -10.07 8.21
N ALA A 302 12.89 -9.59 6.98
CA ALA A 302 13.68 -10.01 5.82
C ALA A 302 15.16 -9.59 5.94
N LEU A 303 15.43 -8.39 6.44
CA LEU A 303 16.80 -7.87 6.63
C LEU A 303 17.59 -8.68 7.65
N GLN A 304 16.96 -9.16 8.71
CA GLN A 304 17.59 -10.01 9.74
C GLN A 304 17.65 -11.49 9.35
N SER A 305 16.93 -11.90 8.32
CA SER A 305 16.90 -13.28 7.85
C SER A 305 18.24 -13.72 7.25
N ASP A 306 18.58 -14.99 7.43
CA ASP A 306 19.68 -15.66 6.73
C ASP A 306 19.40 -15.82 5.23
N GLN A 307 18.14 -15.65 4.82
CA GLN A 307 17.70 -15.67 3.41
C GLN A 307 17.75 -14.28 2.77
N ALA A 308 18.19 -13.23 3.50
CA ALA A 308 18.32 -11.89 2.96
C ALA A 308 19.23 -11.90 1.72
N VAL A 309 18.68 -11.49 0.59
CA VAL A 309 19.42 -11.43 -0.67
C VAL A 309 20.40 -10.25 -0.60
N PRO A 310 21.72 -10.47 -0.70
CA PRO A 310 22.68 -9.38 -0.68
C PRO A 310 22.58 -8.51 -1.94
N ASN A 311 23.03 -7.28 -1.85
CA ASN A 311 23.25 -6.42 -3.01
C ASN A 311 24.33 -7.05 -3.88
N GLY A 312 24.05 -7.24 -5.17
CA GLY A 312 24.96 -7.96 -6.04
C GLY A 312 26.24 -7.19 -6.29
N VAL A 313 27.27 -7.92 -6.68
CA VAL A 313 28.52 -7.36 -7.17
C VAL A 313 28.25 -6.53 -8.43
N THR A 314 28.73 -5.29 -8.45
CA THR A 314 28.43 -4.28 -9.47
C THR A 314 29.65 -3.48 -9.90
N LEU A 315 29.48 -2.56 -10.83
CA LEU A 315 30.52 -1.66 -11.33
C LEU A 315 31.27 -0.97 -10.17
N GLY A 316 32.59 -1.08 -10.18
CA GLY A 316 33.48 -0.51 -9.17
C GLY A 316 33.93 -1.49 -8.07
N ASP A 317 33.26 -2.63 -7.91
CA ASP A 317 33.63 -3.63 -6.92
C ASP A 317 34.92 -4.36 -7.29
N GLN A 318 35.66 -4.87 -6.27
CA GLN A 318 36.93 -5.56 -6.43
C GLN A 318 37.03 -6.76 -5.49
N GLY A 319 37.88 -7.73 -5.86
CA GLY A 319 38.25 -8.83 -5.00
C GLY A 319 37.88 -10.21 -5.57
N GLU A 320 37.96 -11.24 -4.70
CA GLU A 320 37.78 -12.65 -5.10
C GLU A 320 36.39 -12.95 -5.64
N ALA A 321 35.35 -12.32 -5.10
CA ALA A 321 33.98 -12.48 -5.59
C ALA A 321 33.87 -11.98 -7.05
N VAL A 322 34.47 -10.86 -7.38
CA VAL A 322 34.52 -10.33 -8.76
C VAL A 322 35.30 -11.28 -9.66
N THR A 323 36.48 -11.74 -9.21
CA THR A 323 37.29 -12.71 -9.96
C THR A 323 36.49 -13.96 -10.29
N ARG A 324 35.77 -14.51 -9.32
CA ARG A 324 34.92 -15.69 -9.51
C ARG A 324 33.79 -15.46 -10.52
N ILE A 325 33.12 -14.31 -10.45
CA ILE A 325 32.08 -13.90 -11.42
C ILE A 325 32.66 -13.80 -12.82
N GLN A 326 33.81 -13.16 -12.96
CA GLN A 326 34.52 -13.02 -14.24
C GLN A 326 34.91 -14.38 -14.83
N GLN A 327 35.39 -15.31 -13.99
CA GLN A 327 35.70 -16.70 -14.41
C GLN A 327 34.45 -17.43 -14.90
N LEU A 328 33.33 -17.30 -14.22
CA LEU A 328 32.05 -17.91 -14.64
C LEU A 328 31.55 -17.29 -15.95
N LEU A 329 31.61 -15.96 -16.08
CA LEU A 329 31.25 -15.29 -17.34
C LEU A 329 32.14 -15.72 -18.51
N ASN A 330 33.44 -15.92 -18.25
CA ASN A 330 34.38 -16.47 -19.23
C ASN A 330 34.02 -17.92 -19.62
N GLN A 331 33.69 -18.77 -18.65
CA GLN A 331 33.26 -20.15 -18.90
C GLN A 331 32.03 -20.23 -19.81
N TYR A 332 31.13 -19.27 -19.71
CA TYR A 332 29.94 -19.15 -20.58
C TYR A 332 30.20 -18.33 -21.85
N GLY A 333 31.42 -17.81 -22.07
CA GLY A 333 31.80 -17.09 -23.27
C GLY A 333 31.36 -15.63 -23.33
N TYR A 334 30.90 -15.05 -22.22
CA TYR A 334 30.49 -13.64 -22.17
C TYR A 334 31.64 -12.67 -21.87
N LEU A 335 32.76 -13.18 -21.34
CA LEU A 335 33.93 -12.39 -21.00
C LEU A 335 35.19 -13.08 -21.50
N SER A 336 36.17 -12.32 -22.04
CA SER A 336 37.45 -12.88 -22.39
C SER A 336 38.32 -13.14 -21.14
N SER A 337 39.24 -14.11 -21.21
CA SER A 337 40.15 -14.44 -20.10
C SER A 337 41.05 -13.27 -19.68
N SER A 338 41.40 -12.36 -20.62
CA SER A 338 42.15 -11.15 -20.36
C SER A 338 41.45 -10.13 -19.47
N ASN A 339 40.14 -10.25 -19.32
CA ASN A 339 39.30 -9.38 -18.49
C ASN A 339 38.96 -9.98 -17.10
N ILE A 340 39.60 -11.09 -16.74
CA ILE A 340 39.54 -11.63 -15.37
C ILE A 340 40.57 -10.89 -14.52
N THR A 341 40.20 -9.70 -14.07
CA THR A 341 41.10 -8.74 -13.40
C THR A 341 40.85 -8.65 -11.89
N GLY A 342 39.76 -9.19 -11.40
CA GLY A 342 39.30 -8.97 -10.03
C GLY A 342 38.71 -7.58 -9.81
N TYR A 343 38.56 -6.75 -10.87
CA TYR A 343 37.88 -5.47 -10.84
C TYR A 343 36.64 -5.50 -11.74
N PHE A 344 35.49 -5.14 -11.20
CA PHE A 344 34.22 -5.08 -11.91
C PHE A 344 34.13 -3.76 -12.69
N GLY A 345 34.77 -3.71 -13.84
CA GLY A 345 34.75 -2.57 -14.76
C GLY A 345 33.58 -2.65 -15.73
N GLU A 346 33.44 -1.63 -16.61
CA GLU A 346 32.39 -1.52 -17.63
C GLU A 346 32.30 -2.77 -18.54
N VAL A 347 33.44 -3.37 -18.84
CA VAL A 347 33.51 -4.61 -19.65
C VAL A 347 32.85 -5.78 -18.93
N THR A 348 33.06 -5.88 -17.62
CA THR A 348 32.42 -6.91 -16.78
C THR A 348 30.92 -6.63 -16.66
N GLU A 349 30.54 -5.37 -16.42
CA GLU A 349 29.14 -4.96 -16.35
C GLU A 349 28.38 -5.30 -17.66
N GLN A 350 28.97 -4.99 -18.82
CA GLN A 350 28.37 -5.31 -20.11
C GLN A 350 28.27 -6.82 -20.34
N ALA A 351 29.26 -7.59 -19.91
CA ALA A 351 29.23 -9.05 -19.96
C ALA A 351 28.11 -9.63 -19.10
N VAL A 352 27.90 -9.06 -17.90
CA VAL A 352 26.78 -9.42 -17.01
C VAL A 352 25.43 -9.08 -17.66
N LYS A 353 25.26 -7.89 -18.22
CA LYS A 353 24.04 -7.49 -18.93
C LYS A 353 23.71 -8.45 -20.08
N ASN A 354 24.73 -8.83 -20.86
CA ASN A 354 24.57 -9.78 -21.96
C ASN A 354 24.20 -11.19 -21.45
N PHE A 355 24.83 -11.64 -20.37
CA PHE A 355 24.50 -12.90 -19.72
C PHE A 355 23.06 -12.91 -19.19
N GLN A 356 22.67 -11.87 -18.46
CA GLN A 356 21.32 -11.71 -17.91
C GLN A 356 20.26 -11.76 -19.02
N LYS A 357 20.46 -10.98 -20.10
CA LYS A 357 19.57 -10.95 -21.25
C LYS A 357 19.41 -12.33 -21.91
N SER A 358 20.52 -13.04 -22.11
CA SER A 358 20.51 -14.37 -22.74
C SER A 358 19.87 -15.46 -21.87
N ASN A 359 19.73 -15.20 -20.56
CA ASN A 359 19.21 -16.15 -19.59
C ASN A 359 17.84 -15.73 -19.01
N GLY A 360 17.17 -14.74 -19.61
CA GLY A 360 15.84 -14.29 -19.20
C GLY A 360 15.80 -13.56 -17.86
N LEU A 361 16.94 -13.00 -17.42
CA LEU A 361 17.07 -12.21 -16.22
C LEU A 361 16.96 -10.69 -16.52
N SER A 362 16.67 -9.88 -15.51
CA SER A 362 16.76 -8.42 -15.63
C SER A 362 18.20 -8.02 -15.96
N ALA A 363 18.41 -7.33 -17.08
CA ALA A 363 19.73 -6.92 -17.55
C ALA A 363 20.20 -5.61 -16.86
N ASP A 364 20.28 -5.64 -15.52
CA ASP A 364 20.68 -4.49 -14.69
C ASP A 364 22.20 -4.32 -14.57
N GLY A 365 22.97 -5.31 -14.99
CA GLY A 365 24.44 -5.29 -14.95
C GLY A 365 25.02 -5.61 -13.58
N SER A 366 24.20 -5.99 -12.60
CA SER A 366 24.68 -6.38 -11.28
C SER A 366 24.49 -7.90 -11.04
N VAL A 367 25.42 -8.52 -10.33
CA VAL A 367 25.37 -9.97 -10.06
C VAL A 367 24.75 -10.20 -8.69
N GLY A 368 23.41 -10.14 -8.63
CA GLY A 368 22.63 -10.54 -7.46
C GLY A 368 22.43 -12.04 -7.39
N GLN A 369 21.64 -12.50 -6.41
CA GLN A 369 21.40 -13.92 -6.14
C GLN A 369 20.90 -14.69 -7.37
N GLN A 370 19.93 -14.14 -8.10
CA GLN A 370 19.38 -14.80 -9.30
C GLN A 370 20.43 -14.94 -10.40
N THR A 371 21.22 -13.89 -10.64
CA THR A 371 22.32 -13.93 -11.62
C THR A 371 23.39 -14.92 -11.18
N MET A 372 23.74 -14.92 -9.90
CA MET A 372 24.75 -15.84 -9.36
C MET A 372 24.28 -17.29 -9.39
N ASN A 373 23.04 -17.58 -9.01
CA ASN A 373 22.46 -18.92 -9.11
C ASN A 373 22.48 -19.43 -10.54
N LYS A 374 22.18 -18.56 -11.51
CA LYS A 374 22.20 -18.93 -12.94
C LYS A 374 23.63 -19.12 -13.46
N LEU A 375 24.59 -18.31 -13.01
CA LEU A 375 26.01 -18.45 -13.34
C LEU A 375 26.63 -19.72 -12.74
N ALA A 376 26.30 -20.04 -11.47
CA ALA A 376 26.90 -21.16 -10.75
C ALA A 376 26.15 -22.48 -10.92
N GLY A 377 24.85 -22.42 -11.28
CA GLY A 377 23.93 -23.58 -11.29
C GLY A 377 23.99 -24.48 -12.52
N GLY A 378 24.87 -24.23 -13.48
CA GLY A 378 25.14 -25.14 -14.61
C GLY A 378 24.09 -25.17 -15.75
N GLY A 379 23.02 -24.38 -15.66
CA GLY A 379 21.94 -24.34 -16.65
C GLY A 379 21.87 -23.05 -17.47
N ALA A 380 22.98 -22.30 -17.54
CA ALA A 380 23.02 -21.02 -18.23
C ALA A 380 23.33 -21.20 -19.73
N SER A 381 22.73 -20.33 -20.55
CA SER A 381 23.02 -20.25 -21.99
C SER A 381 24.42 -19.70 -22.24
N LYS A 382 25.16 -20.28 -23.18
CA LYS A 382 26.46 -19.77 -23.62
C LYS A 382 26.28 -18.55 -24.55
N SER A 383 27.26 -17.65 -24.54
CA SER A 383 27.34 -16.55 -25.50
C SER A 383 27.51 -17.12 -26.91
N GLY A 384 26.69 -16.68 -27.85
CA GLY A 384 26.73 -17.17 -29.23
C GLY A 384 25.73 -18.27 -29.61
N GLY A 385 24.90 -18.73 -28.70
CA GLY A 385 23.69 -19.48 -29.04
C GLY A 385 22.65 -18.52 -29.61
N SER A 386 22.61 -18.41 -30.96
CA SER A 386 21.58 -17.66 -31.66
C SER A 386 20.20 -18.26 -31.37
N SER A 387 19.45 -17.67 -30.46
CA SER A 387 18.02 -17.59 -30.65
C SER A 387 17.77 -16.29 -31.40
N SER A 388 17.60 -16.45 -32.71
CA SER A 388 17.05 -15.41 -33.56
C SER A 388 15.69 -15.00 -33.03
N GLY A 389 15.63 -13.92 -32.32
CA GLY A 389 14.46 -13.25 -31.83
C GLY A 389 14.52 -11.81 -32.28
N SER A 390 14.00 -11.60 -33.47
CA SER A 390 13.51 -10.39 -34.11
C SER A 390 13.42 -9.16 -33.19
N SER A 391 14.16 -8.14 -33.60
CA SER A 391 13.96 -6.74 -33.24
C SER A 391 12.54 -6.26 -33.55
N SER A 392 11.75 -6.03 -32.53
CA SER A 392 10.59 -5.13 -32.60
C SER A 392 10.32 -4.56 -31.20
N ALA A 393 10.98 -3.45 -30.93
CA ALA A 393 11.16 -2.91 -29.60
C ALA A 393 10.02 -2.04 -29.08
N LYS A 394 8.89 -1.90 -29.75
CA LYS A 394 7.76 -1.06 -29.28
C LYS A 394 6.49 -1.82 -28.88
N GLY A 395 6.36 -3.09 -29.19
CA GLY A 395 5.20 -3.91 -28.83
C GLY A 395 5.46 -4.95 -27.73
N SER A 396 6.72 -5.23 -27.38
CA SER A 396 7.07 -6.35 -26.51
C SER A 396 6.64 -6.16 -25.05
N GLY A 397 6.70 -4.95 -24.51
CA GLY A 397 6.30 -4.67 -23.13
C GLY A 397 4.79 -4.82 -22.91
N VAL A 398 3.98 -4.25 -23.78
CA VAL A 398 2.51 -4.38 -23.74
C VAL A 398 2.09 -5.83 -23.91
N SER A 399 2.64 -6.53 -24.92
CA SER A 399 2.31 -7.93 -25.17
C SER A 399 2.70 -8.83 -24.00
N SER A 400 3.85 -8.58 -23.37
CA SER A 400 4.30 -9.29 -22.17
C SER A 400 3.33 -9.04 -21.00
N LEU A 401 2.99 -7.78 -20.71
CA LEU A 401 2.05 -7.42 -19.65
C LEU A 401 0.70 -8.12 -19.84
N LEU A 402 0.13 -8.05 -21.04
CA LEU A 402 -1.18 -8.66 -21.31
C LEU A 402 -1.14 -10.20 -21.28
N SER A 403 -0.05 -10.82 -21.72
CA SER A 403 0.14 -12.28 -21.61
C SER A 403 0.18 -12.71 -20.14
N ILE A 404 0.92 -11.98 -19.30
CA ILE A 404 1.01 -12.21 -17.87
C ILE A 404 -0.36 -12.02 -17.21
N ALA A 405 -1.06 -10.93 -17.51
CA ALA A 405 -2.38 -10.64 -16.96
C ALA A 405 -3.39 -11.75 -17.32
N ARG A 406 -3.43 -12.18 -18.59
CA ARG A 406 -4.30 -13.26 -19.04
C ARG A 406 -3.97 -14.61 -18.41
N SER A 407 -2.71 -14.88 -18.07
CA SER A 407 -2.30 -16.11 -17.36
C SER A 407 -2.92 -16.23 -15.97
N LYS A 408 -3.49 -15.15 -15.43
CA LYS A 408 -4.12 -15.08 -14.10
C LYS A 408 -5.64 -15.07 -14.14
N LEU A 409 -6.24 -15.14 -15.31
CA LEU A 409 -7.71 -15.24 -15.43
C LEU A 409 -8.24 -16.41 -14.57
N GLY A 410 -9.34 -16.15 -13.85
CA GLY A 410 -9.96 -17.11 -12.95
C GLY A 410 -9.31 -17.23 -11.56
N LYS A 411 -8.15 -16.60 -11.30
CA LYS A 411 -7.55 -16.58 -9.96
C LYS A 411 -8.45 -15.82 -8.99
N PRO A 412 -8.58 -16.30 -7.71
CA PRO A 412 -9.49 -15.71 -6.74
C PRO A 412 -9.20 -14.24 -6.46
N TYR A 413 -10.25 -13.44 -6.32
CA TYR A 413 -10.18 -12.15 -5.66
C TYR A 413 -10.06 -12.35 -4.15
N VAL A 414 -9.05 -11.73 -3.55
CA VAL A 414 -8.87 -11.68 -2.10
C VAL A 414 -8.39 -10.27 -1.75
N TRP A 415 -9.16 -9.55 -0.96
CA TRP A 415 -8.83 -8.19 -0.57
C TRP A 415 -7.46 -8.10 0.10
N GLY A 416 -6.63 -7.13 -0.30
CA GLY A 416 -5.25 -6.94 0.17
C GLY A 416 -4.23 -7.92 -0.42
N ALA A 417 -4.64 -8.91 -1.21
CA ALA A 417 -3.72 -9.87 -1.80
C ALA A 417 -2.94 -9.28 -2.99
N LYS A 418 -1.61 -9.50 -2.99
CA LYS A 418 -0.66 -8.90 -3.94
C LYS A 418 0.13 -9.94 -4.74
N GLY A 419 -0.23 -11.21 -4.67
CA GLY A 419 0.70 -12.21 -5.17
C GLY A 419 0.09 -13.41 -5.86
N ALA A 420 0.92 -14.15 -6.54
CA ALA A 420 0.81 -15.12 -7.64
C ALA A 420 -0.48 -15.96 -7.76
N ASN A 421 -1.23 -16.21 -6.68
CA ASN A 421 -2.37 -17.13 -6.68
C ASN A 421 -3.71 -16.47 -6.30
N SER A 422 -3.69 -15.27 -5.73
CA SER A 422 -4.86 -14.45 -5.40
C SER A 422 -4.50 -12.97 -5.44
N PHE A 423 -5.47 -12.11 -5.72
CA PHE A 423 -5.25 -10.69 -5.96
C PHE A 423 -6.42 -9.85 -5.47
N ASP A 424 -6.14 -8.63 -4.97
CA ASP A 424 -7.08 -7.52 -5.10
C ASP A 424 -6.81 -6.74 -6.41
N CYS A 425 -7.59 -5.71 -6.71
CA CYS A 425 -7.47 -4.95 -7.96
C CYS A 425 -6.07 -4.31 -8.12
N SER A 426 -5.55 -3.70 -7.07
CA SER A 426 -4.26 -3.01 -7.04
C SER A 426 -3.08 -3.98 -6.95
N GLY A 427 -3.21 -5.06 -6.20
CA GLY A 427 -2.23 -6.13 -6.12
C GLY A 427 -2.06 -6.88 -7.43
N PHE A 428 -3.13 -7.04 -8.20
CA PHE A 428 -3.09 -7.60 -9.55
C PHE A 428 -2.26 -6.74 -10.51
N VAL A 429 -2.53 -5.44 -10.55
CA VAL A 429 -1.78 -4.48 -11.39
C VAL A 429 -0.31 -4.44 -10.97
N TYR A 430 -0.03 -4.32 -9.66
CA TYR A 430 1.32 -4.37 -9.09
C TYR A 430 2.07 -5.62 -9.52
N TRP A 431 1.47 -6.80 -9.33
CA TRP A 431 2.10 -8.07 -9.64
C TRP A 431 2.38 -8.21 -11.15
N CYS A 432 1.39 -7.91 -12.00
CA CYS A 432 1.54 -8.02 -13.45
C CYS A 432 2.63 -7.10 -14.01
N LEU A 433 2.71 -5.85 -13.55
CA LEU A 433 3.74 -4.90 -13.99
C LEU A 433 5.14 -5.38 -13.62
N ASN A 434 5.34 -5.85 -12.38
CA ASN A 434 6.64 -6.33 -11.93
C ASN A 434 7.06 -7.61 -12.67
N GLN A 435 6.14 -8.53 -12.93
CA GLN A 435 6.42 -9.71 -13.78
C GLN A 435 6.74 -9.33 -15.24
N ALA A 436 6.16 -8.23 -15.73
CA ALA A 436 6.47 -7.69 -17.07
C ALA A 436 7.79 -6.90 -17.13
N GLY A 437 8.55 -6.85 -16.01
CA GLY A 437 9.82 -6.15 -15.92
C GLY A 437 9.69 -4.64 -15.63
N VAL A 438 8.49 -4.16 -15.35
CA VAL A 438 8.25 -2.78 -14.93
C VAL A 438 8.38 -2.69 -13.42
N ARG A 439 9.47 -2.09 -12.94
CA ARG A 439 9.66 -1.85 -11.50
C ARG A 439 8.64 -0.84 -11.00
N GLN A 440 7.57 -1.34 -10.41
CA GLN A 440 6.51 -0.55 -9.81
C GLN A 440 6.38 -0.92 -8.33
N SER A 441 6.52 0.08 -7.44
CA SER A 441 6.15 -0.07 -6.03
C SER A 441 4.65 -0.33 -5.91
N TYR A 442 4.24 -1.07 -4.88
CA TYR A 442 2.82 -1.25 -4.64
C TYR A 442 2.15 0.10 -4.41
N LEU A 443 1.03 0.31 -5.08
CA LEU A 443 0.12 1.44 -4.87
C LEU A 443 -1.28 0.87 -4.66
N THR A 444 -2.03 1.44 -3.74
CA THR A 444 -3.46 1.17 -3.62
C THR A 444 -4.21 1.74 -4.84
N SER A 445 -5.48 1.42 -5.02
CA SER A 445 -6.30 2.04 -6.07
C SER A 445 -6.34 3.57 -5.95
N SER A 446 -6.25 4.12 -4.74
CA SER A 446 -6.16 5.57 -4.51
C SER A 446 -4.81 6.14 -4.94
N GLY A 447 -3.70 5.46 -4.65
CA GLY A 447 -2.35 5.89 -5.04
C GLY A 447 -2.14 5.93 -6.56
N TRP A 448 -2.83 5.07 -7.29
CA TRP A 448 -2.84 5.11 -8.74
C TRP A 448 -3.40 6.40 -9.33
N ARG A 449 -4.14 7.23 -8.56
CA ARG A 449 -4.63 8.55 -9.04
C ARG A 449 -3.49 9.53 -9.32
N ASN A 450 -2.37 9.42 -8.61
CA ASN A 450 -1.29 10.42 -8.59
C ASN A 450 0.12 9.83 -8.78
N VAL A 451 0.25 8.69 -9.45
CA VAL A 451 1.54 7.99 -9.60
C VAL A 451 2.67 8.84 -10.21
N GLY A 452 2.35 9.79 -11.07
CA GLY A 452 3.29 10.81 -11.59
C GLY A 452 4.45 10.32 -12.46
N LYS A 453 4.80 9.03 -12.37
CA LYS A 453 5.94 8.40 -13.06
C LYS A 453 5.68 8.13 -14.54
N TYR A 454 4.41 8.03 -14.94
CA TYR A 454 4.00 7.62 -16.27
C TYR A 454 3.21 8.72 -16.99
N THR A 455 2.97 8.58 -18.28
CA THR A 455 2.16 9.54 -19.04
C THR A 455 0.70 9.45 -18.63
N LYS A 456 0.15 10.52 -18.07
CA LYS A 456 -1.25 10.59 -17.61
C LYS A 456 -2.22 10.68 -18.79
N ILE A 457 -3.24 9.84 -18.77
CA ILE A 457 -4.35 9.84 -19.72
C ILE A 457 -5.56 10.45 -19.01
N THR A 458 -6.05 11.58 -19.53
CA THR A 458 -7.15 12.35 -18.93
C THR A 458 -8.50 12.15 -19.65
N LYS A 459 -8.49 11.46 -20.78
CA LYS A 459 -9.69 11.17 -21.57
C LYS A 459 -9.86 9.67 -21.75
N PHE A 460 -10.99 9.12 -21.36
CA PHE A 460 -11.30 7.70 -21.45
C PHE A 460 -11.06 7.12 -22.86
N ASN A 461 -11.46 7.85 -23.90
CA ASN A 461 -11.32 7.40 -25.28
C ASN A 461 -9.86 7.33 -25.79
N ASN A 462 -8.90 7.86 -25.02
CA ASN A 462 -7.46 7.80 -25.34
C ASN A 462 -6.77 6.57 -24.73
N LEU A 463 -7.51 5.74 -23.99
CA LEU A 463 -6.99 4.50 -23.43
C LEU A 463 -6.61 3.52 -24.52
N GLN A 464 -5.48 2.86 -24.35
CA GLN A 464 -4.92 1.87 -25.27
C GLN A 464 -4.53 0.59 -24.50
N ALA A 465 -4.34 -0.49 -25.22
CA ALA A 465 -3.86 -1.75 -24.66
C ALA A 465 -2.54 -1.55 -23.88
N GLY A 466 -2.46 -2.07 -22.66
CA GLY A 466 -1.34 -1.91 -21.74
C GLY A 466 -1.40 -0.68 -20.82
N ASP A 467 -2.38 0.21 -21.01
CA ASP A 467 -2.62 1.32 -20.07
C ASP A 467 -3.26 0.80 -18.79
N ILE A 468 -2.93 1.44 -17.66
CA ILE A 468 -3.62 1.22 -16.40
C ILE A 468 -4.79 2.19 -16.31
N ILE A 469 -6.00 1.66 -16.17
CA ILE A 469 -7.21 2.47 -15.96
C ILE A 469 -7.50 2.59 -14.47
N VAL A 470 -7.81 3.82 -14.02
CA VAL A 470 -8.12 4.14 -12.63
C VAL A 470 -9.52 4.71 -12.54
N VAL A 471 -10.35 4.11 -11.72
CA VAL A 471 -11.69 4.58 -11.35
C VAL A 471 -11.79 4.75 -9.84
N SER A 472 -12.91 5.22 -9.33
CA SER A 472 -13.08 5.39 -7.88
C SER A 472 -13.04 4.03 -7.16
N GLY A 473 -12.02 3.83 -6.32
CA GLY A 473 -11.85 2.61 -5.52
C GLY A 473 -11.36 1.37 -6.29
N HIS A 474 -11.13 1.47 -7.61
CA HIS A 474 -10.74 0.31 -8.41
C HIS A 474 -9.71 0.64 -9.50
N VAL A 475 -8.97 -0.38 -9.97
CA VAL A 475 -7.93 -0.25 -10.99
C VAL A 475 -7.83 -1.53 -11.82
N GLY A 476 -7.50 -1.38 -13.11
CA GLY A 476 -7.34 -2.51 -14.04
C GLY A 476 -6.34 -2.24 -15.16
N ILE A 477 -6.07 -3.24 -15.98
CA ILE A 477 -5.16 -3.20 -17.15
C ILE A 477 -6.00 -3.23 -18.40
N VAL A 478 -5.97 -2.17 -19.22
CA VAL A 478 -6.67 -2.13 -20.51
C VAL A 478 -6.08 -3.19 -21.42
N SER A 479 -6.90 -4.12 -21.91
CA SER A 479 -6.42 -5.24 -22.74
C SER A 479 -6.57 -5.01 -24.23
N GLY A 480 -7.22 -3.89 -24.62
CA GLY A 480 -7.49 -3.55 -26.01
C GLY A 480 -8.87 -4.05 -26.48
N GLY A 481 -9.32 -3.61 -27.66
CA GLY A 481 -10.62 -4.00 -28.18
C GLY A 481 -11.83 -3.55 -27.33
N GLY A 482 -11.64 -2.52 -26.48
CA GLY A 482 -12.67 -2.07 -25.57
C GLY A 482 -12.79 -2.92 -24.29
N ASN A 483 -11.76 -3.70 -23.94
CA ASN A 483 -11.74 -4.58 -22.76
C ASN A 483 -10.68 -4.17 -21.73
N VAL A 484 -10.89 -4.65 -20.50
CA VAL A 484 -10.02 -4.51 -19.34
C VAL A 484 -9.82 -5.86 -18.67
N ILE A 485 -8.63 -6.11 -18.12
CA ILE A 485 -8.37 -7.24 -17.22
C ILE A 485 -8.18 -6.68 -15.81
N ASP A 486 -8.93 -7.18 -14.87
CA ASP A 486 -8.87 -6.75 -13.46
C ASP A 486 -9.18 -7.89 -12.50
N ALA A 487 -8.73 -7.76 -11.25
CA ALA A 487 -9.22 -8.60 -10.17
C ALA A 487 -10.51 -7.96 -9.64
N SER A 488 -11.63 -8.58 -9.96
CA SER A 488 -12.98 -8.07 -9.70
C SER A 488 -13.55 -8.66 -8.41
N SER A 489 -13.92 -7.80 -7.47
CA SER A 489 -14.58 -8.21 -6.23
C SER A 489 -15.98 -8.75 -6.49
N SER A 490 -16.72 -8.15 -7.41
CA SER A 490 -18.09 -8.58 -7.77
C SER A 490 -18.12 -9.91 -8.52
N HIS A 491 -17.09 -10.23 -9.31
CA HIS A 491 -16.92 -11.55 -9.93
C HIS A 491 -16.19 -12.56 -9.01
N GLY A 492 -15.58 -12.11 -7.91
CA GLY A 492 -14.78 -12.93 -7.01
C GLY A 492 -13.46 -13.47 -7.59
N ARG A 493 -13.01 -12.95 -8.73
CA ARG A 493 -11.83 -13.47 -9.45
C ARG A 493 -11.27 -12.47 -10.46
N VAL A 494 -10.10 -12.78 -10.99
CA VAL A 494 -9.53 -12.08 -12.14
C VAL A 494 -10.35 -12.38 -13.40
N VAL A 495 -10.79 -11.32 -14.09
CA VAL A 495 -11.63 -11.41 -15.31
C VAL A 495 -11.06 -10.53 -16.42
N GLU A 496 -11.39 -10.86 -17.66
CA GLU A 496 -11.29 -9.95 -18.81
C GLU A 496 -12.71 -9.61 -19.24
N ARG A 497 -13.06 -8.33 -19.19
CA ARG A 497 -14.44 -7.84 -19.43
C ARG A 497 -14.44 -6.55 -20.24
N SER A 498 -15.61 -6.17 -20.77
CA SER A 498 -15.74 -4.93 -21.53
C SER A 498 -15.58 -3.70 -20.63
N LEU A 499 -14.98 -2.64 -21.17
CA LEU A 499 -14.99 -1.28 -20.61
C LEU A 499 -16.41 -0.70 -20.78
N SER A 500 -17.30 -1.09 -19.88
CA SER A 500 -18.71 -0.73 -19.84
C SER A 500 -18.95 0.77 -19.57
N SER A 501 -20.22 1.17 -19.51
CA SER A 501 -20.61 2.50 -19.06
C SER A 501 -20.18 2.76 -17.62
N TRP A 502 -20.12 1.74 -16.75
CA TRP A 502 -19.64 1.87 -15.39
C TRP A 502 -18.20 2.37 -15.33
N TRP A 503 -17.28 1.75 -16.09
CA TRP A 503 -15.89 2.18 -16.20
C TRP A 503 -15.76 3.62 -16.72
N ARG A 504 -16.58 3.97 -17.70
CA ARG A 504 -16.59 5.32 -18.29
C ARG A 504 -17.07 6.37 -17.31
N ASN A 505 -18.17 6.12 -16.60
CA ASN A 505 -18.80 7.05 -15.68
C ASN A 505 -17.96 7.28 -14.40
N ASN A 506 -17.18 6.27 -14.00
CA ASN A 506 -16.29 6.33 -12.82
C ASN A 506 -14.83 6.66 -13.16
N PHE A 507 -14.51 6.95 -14.43
CA PHE A 507 -13.15 7.19 -14.90
C PHE A 507 -12.53 8.44 -14.25
N ILE A 508 -11.37 8.26 -13.60
CA ILE A 508 -10.58 9.34 -13.00
C ILE A 508 -9.39 9.68 -13.90
N CYS A 509 -8.59 8.70 -14.27
CA CYS A 509 -7.45 8.84 -15.16
C CYS A 509 -6.98 7.48 -15.67
N GLY A 510 -6.03 7.50 -16.61
CA GLY A 510 -5.25 6.33 -16.98
C GLY A 510 -3.77 6.65 -16.99
N TRP A 511 -2.93 5.62 -17.03
CA TRP A 511 -1.48 5.74 -17.08
C TRP A 511 -0.91 4.87 -18.18
N ARG A 512 -0.18 5.50 -19.12
CA ARG A 512 0.55 4.80 -20.16
C ARG A 512 1.91 4.40 -19.64
N ILE A 513 2.11 3.08 -19.49
CA ILE A 513 3.31 2.49 -18.91
C ILE A 513 4.41 2.34 -19.97
N PHE A 514 4.02 1.90 -21.15
CA PHE A 514 4.90 1.67 -22.29
C PHE A 514 4.60 2.76 -23.34
N GLY A 515 5.43 3.77 -23.40
CA GLY A 515 5.31 4.89 -24.32
C GLY A 515 6.44 4.97 -25.34
#